data_577b08b91473fac6740f41dbf7bdfbc9
#
_entry.id   577b08b91473fac6740f41dbf7bdfbc9
#
_cell.length_a   1.000
_cell.length_b   1.000
_cell.length_c   1.000
_cell.angle_alpha   90.00
_cell.angle_beta   90.00
_cell.angle_gamma   90.00
#
_symmetry.space_group_name_H-M   'P 1'
#
loop_
_entity.id
_entity.type
_entity.pdbx_description
1 polymer ?
#
loop_
_entity_poly.entity_id
_entity_poly.type
_entity_poly.pdbx_seq_one_letter_code
_entity_poly.pdbx_strand_id
1 'polypeptide(L)'
;MVATIQNRLTTAEENNLKNSLSQRKKTWNEYLLNQITRELRLYNPRFESSFHVENIFLFQKQKALMEKKKIIFIMNPISGTASKAGIPKLIERYLDTNKFDYEIKLTEYAGHAAELAAEAKDNHIDIVVAVGGDGTVNEVARAIVQSSTALGIIPCGSGNGLARHLLLPLNLAKSIEIINAAEVHQLDYGVINEHPFFCTCGMGFDAFISHKFAEAGKRGPITYVENVLKAGLNYKPETYEIYDENGAMKLKAFLISCANASQYGNNAYIAPQASMSDGLMDVIVMEPFDAFEATQISIDMFNKTLDKNSKIKSFRTKQLRVHRNNPGYIHFDGDPAMTGEDIEIKLIEKGIKVIVNPFADKRRRKPNTLQNAAADIFNQLNDLRSDINRQGRRIKALNKMILRKLNL
;
A
#
# COMPACT_ATOMS: atom_id res chain seq x y z
N MET A 1 42.89 3.43 -21.17
CA MET A 1 43.19 4.81 -20.76
C MET A 1 42.02 5.53 -20.10
N VAL A 2 40.81 4.96 -20.04
CA VAL A 2 39.61 5.57 -19.38
C VAL A 2 39.49 5.10 -17.92
N ALA A 3 40.06 3.95 -17.55
CA ALA A 3 39.93 3.35 -16.21
C ALA A 3 40.87 3.91 -15.13
N THR A 4 41.77 4.84 -15.47
CA THR A 4 42.83 5.31 -14.54
C THR A 4 42.54 6.73 -13.99
N ILE A 5 41.44 7.39 -14.39
CA ILE A 5 41.11 8.78 -13.99
C ILE A 5 40.09 8.82 -12.85
N GLN A 6 39.43 7.70 -12.52
CA GLN A 6 38.34 7.67 -11.53
C GLN A 6 38.75 7.81 -10.05
N ASN A 7 40.00 7.87 -9.71
CA ASN A 7 40.47 7.80 -8.31
C ASN A 7 41.05 9.10 -7.72
N ARG A 8 40.78 10.30 -8.25
CA ARG A 8 41.32 11.57 -7.69
C ARG A 8 40.48 12.83 -7.87
N LEU A 9 39.20 12.75 -8.13
CA LEU A 9 38.39 13.97 -8.16
C LEU A 9 37.68 14.16 -6.82
N THR A 10 37.75 15.35 -6.25
CA THR A 10 36.94 15.73 -5.09
C THR A 10 35.47 15.90 -5.53
N THR A 11 34.55 15.73 -4.60
CA THR A 11 33.10 15.86 -4.85
C THR A 11 32.70 17.19 -5.54
N ALA A 12 33.47 18.25 -5.29
CA ALA A 12 33.29 19.56 -5.94
C ALA A 12 33.70 19.56 -7.43
N GLU A 13 34.76 18.83 -7.78
CA GLU A 13 35.23 18.69 -9.17
C GLU A 13 34.32 17.80 -9.99
N GLU A 14 33.73 16.73 -9.40
CA GLU A 14 32.71 15.91 -10.06
C GLU A 14 31.44 16.71 -10.36
N ASN A 15 30.97 17.53 -9.42
CA ASN A 15 29.81 18.38 -9.60
C ASN A 15 30.06 19.49 -10.66
N ASN A 16 31.26 20.06 -10.69
CA ASN A 16 31.64 21.03 -11.72
C ASN A 16 31.74 20.39 -13.12
N LEU A 17 32.24 19.15 -13.20
CA LEU A 17 32.30 18.39 -14.45
C LEU A 17 30.89 18.01 -14.95
N LYS A 18 30.00 17.56 -14.07
CA LYS A 18 28.60 17.27 -14.40
C LYS A 18 27.85 18.51 -14.87
N ASN A 19 28.05 19.65 -14.20
CA ASN A 19 27.43 20.90 -14.59
C ASN A 19 27.99 21.43 -15.94
N SER A 20 29.31 21.32 -16.19
CA SER A 20 29.91 21.70 -17.47
C SER A 20 29.48 20.82 -18.62
N LEU A 21 29.29 19.49 -18.38
CA LEU A 21 28.79 18.56 -19.37
C LEU A 21 27.29 18.79 -19.66
N SER A 22 26.51 19.16 -18.65
CA SER A 22 25.10 19.54 -18.80
C SER A 22 24.95 20.82 -19.61
N GLN A 23 25.76 21.86 -19.32
CA GLN A 23 25.79 23.09 -20.10
C GLN A 23 26.27 22.86 -21.54
N ARG A 24 27.29 22.04 -21.75
CA ARG A 24 27.78 21.72 -23.10
C ARG A 24 26.74 20.97 -23.93
N LYS A 25 25.99 20.01 -23.31
CA LYS A 25 24.86 19.34 -23.95
C LYS A 25 23.74 20.30 -24.34
N LYS A 26 23.43 21.28 -23.49
CA LYS A 26 22.44 22.32 -23.77
C LYS A 26 22.89 23.22 -24.97
N THR A 27 24.13 23.66 -24.98
CA THR A 27 24.70 24.48 -26.07
C THR A 27 24.79 23.71 -27.41
N TRP A 28 25.12 22.43 -27.38
CA TRP A 28 25.14 21.56 -28.56
C TRP A 28 23.74 21.36 -29.14
N ASN A 29 22.75 21.14 -28.32
CA ASN A 29 21.36 21.00 -28.76
C ASN A 29 20.81 22.30 -29.35
N GLU A 30 21.12 23.42 -28.75
CA GLU A 30 20.76 24.76 -29.29
C GLU A 30 21.49 25.05 -30.63
N TYR A 31 22.74 24.65 -30.76
CA TYR A 31 23.50 24.78 -32.00
C TYR A 31 22.91 23.91 -33.13
N LEU A 32 22.59 22.64 -32.83
CA LEU A 32 21.99 21.72 -33.81
C LEU A 32 20.61 22.22 -34.24
N LEU A 33 19.80 22.69 -33.29
CA LEU A 33 18.48 23.25 -33.55
C LEU A 33 18.56 24.49 -34.48
N ASN A 34 19.53 25.38 -34.22
CA ASN A 34 19.77 26.57 -35.05
C ASN A 34 20.25 26.19 -36.46
N GLN A 35 21.07 25.17 -36.61
CA GLN A 35 21.49 24.64 -37.91
C GLN A 35 20.33 24.08 -38.70
N ILE A 36 19.52 23.19 -38.09
CA ILE A 36 18.33 22.61 -38.74
C ILE A 36 17.34 23.69 -39.13
N THR A 37 17.12 24.67 -38.28
CA THR A 37 16.24 25.84 -38.56
C THR A 37 16.74 26.66 -39.73
N ARG A 38 18.04 26.85 -39.81
CA ARG A 38 18.68 27.59 -40.90
C ARG A 38 18.52 26.87 -42.23
N GLU A 39 18.70 25.57 -42.26
CA GLU A 39 18.48 24.75 -43.45
C GLU A 39 17.01 24.71 -43.90
N LEU A 40 16.06 24.56 -42.95
CA LEU A 40 14.63 24.58 -43.24
C LEU A 40 14.15 25.93 -43.78
N ARG A 41 14.73 27.06 -43.32
CA ARG A 41 14.45 28.41 -43.88
C ARG A 41 14.98 28.57 -45.29
N LEU A 42 16.04 27.89 -45.69
CA LEU A 42 16.52 27.86 -47.05
C LEU A 42 15.56 27.13 -48.04
N TYR A 43 14.82 26.14 -47.52
CA TYR A 43 13.83 25.41 -48.32
C TYR A 43 12.42 26.03 -48.31
N ASN A 44 12.07 26.81 -47.25
CA ASN A 44 10.78 27.48 -47.14
C ASN A 44 10.89 28.82 -46.42
N PRO A 45 10.96 29.95 -47.13
CA PRO A 45 11.09 31.26 -46.57
C PRO A 45 9.94 31.76 -45.66
N ARG A 46 8.76 31.06 -45.71
CA ARG A 46 7.58 31.35 -44.88
C ARG A 46 7.51 30.53 -43.59
N PHE A 47 8.63 29.99 -43.15
CA PHE A 47 8.69 29.17 -41.95
C PHE A 47 8.52 30.09 -40.71
N GLU A 48 7.29 30.20 -40.19
CA GLU A 48 6.93 31.10 -39.09
C GLU A 48 7.35 30.55 -37.71
N SER A 49 7.61 31.49 -36.79
CA SER A 49 8.10 31.22 -35.43
C SER A 49 7.17 30.39 -34.53
N SER A 50 5.88 30.34 -34.85
CA SER A 50 4.88 29.50 -34.14
C SER A 50 5.15 27.99 -34.32
N PHE A 51 5.64 27.59 -35.49
CA PHE A 51 6.01 26.20 -35.78
C PHE A 51 7.21 25.70 -34.95
N HIS A 52 8.00 26.62 -34.44
CA HIS A 52 9.19 26.35 -33.62
C HIS A 52 8.82 25.89 -32.21
N VAL A 53 7.87 26.55 -31.58
CA VAL A 53 7.47 26.29 -30.19
C VAL A 53 6.76 24.93 -30.10
N GLU A 54 5.87 24.64 -31.07
CA GLU A 54 5.19 23.34 -31.11
C GLU A 54 6.15 22.18 -31.38
N ASN A 55 7.10 22.34 -32.30
CA ASN A 55 8.10 21.31 -32.59
C ASN A 55 9.10 21.12 -31.46
N ILE A 56 9.49 22.16 -30.74
CA ILE A 56 10.31 22.03 -29.52
C ILE A 56 9.54 21.30 -28.45
N PHE A 57 8.27 21.59 -28.26
CA PHE A 57 7.41 20.92 -27.29
C PHE A 57 7.17 19.43 -27.68
N LEU A 58 6.95 19.14 -28.95
CA LEU A 58 6.83 17.78 -29.47
C LEU A 58 8.16 17.01 -29.35
N PHE A 59 9.29 17.64 -29.61
CA PHE A 59 10.60 17.01 -29.47
C PHE A 59 10.97 16.78 -28.00
N GLN A 60 10.65 17.72 -27.10
CA GLN A 60 10.80 17.51 -25.66
C GLN A 60 9.88 16.42 -25.15
N LYS A 61 8.65 16.35 -25.64
CA LYS A 61 7.69 15.29 -25.33
C LYS A 61 8.13 13.92 -25.87
N GLN A 62 8.69 13.88 -27.09
CA GLN A 62 9.27 12.66 -27.67
C GLN A 62 10.54 12.23 -26.93
N LYS A 63 11.40 13.16 -26.52
CA LYS A 63 12.59 12.89 -25.73
C LYS A 63 12.24 12.38 -24.34
N ALA A 64 11.24 12.97 -23.68
CA ALA A 64 10.70 12.47 -22.41
C ALA A 64 10.06 11.07 -22.53
N LEU A 65 9.53 10.71 -23.70
CA LEU A 65 9.05 9.38 -24.04
C LEU A 65 10.18 8.38 -24.33
N MET A 66 11.40 8.86 -24.64
CA MET A 66 12.58 8.02 -24.91
C MET A 66 13.49 7.84 -23.69
N GLU A 67 13.36 8.63 -22.66
CA GLU A 67 14.07 8.43 -21.41
C GLU A 67 13.36 7.35 -20.56
N LYS A 68 14.07 6.22 -20.33
CA LYS A 68 13.56 5.15 -19.47
C LYS A 68 13.33 5.69 -18.07
N LYS A 69 12.18 5.36 -17.49
CA LYS A 69 11.91 5.66 -16.08
C LYS A 69 12.76 4.75 -15.20
N LYS A 70 13.29 5.31 -14.13
CA LYS A 70 14.02 4.55 -13.12
C LYS A 70 13.04 3.91 -12.15
N ILE A 71 13.17 2.61 -11.93
CA ILE A 71 12.31 1.84 -11.05
C ILE A 71 13.13 0.98 -10.09
N ILE A 72 12.79 1.01 -8.81
CA ILE A 72 13.39 0.14 -7.79
C ILE A 72 12.32 -0.77 -7.22
N PHE A 73 12.58 -2.09 -7.24
CA PHE A 73 11.78 -3.10 -6.56
C PHE A 73 12.36 -3.36 -5.17
N ILE A 74 11.65 -2.99 -4.12
CA ILE A 74 12.03 -3.28 -2.73
C ILE A 74 11.30 -4.55 -2.32
N MET A 75 12.04 -5.63 -2.16
CA MET A 75 11.50 -6.97 -1.91
C MET A 75 11.84 -7.45 -0.50
N ASN A 76 10.81 -7.77 0.28
CA ASN A 76 10.98 -8.46 1.56
C ASN A 76 11.00 -9.98 1.35
N PRO A 77 12.15 -10.66 1.51
CA PRO A 77 12.29 -12.08 1.17
C PRO A 77 11.47 -12.99 2.08
N ILE A 78 11.19 -12.59 3.32
CA ILE A 78 10.52 -13.41 4.34
C ILE A 78 9.03 -13.12 4.50
N SER A 79 8.46 -12.08 3.86
CA SER A 79 7.05 -11.73 3.98
C SER A 79 6.15 -12.66 3.15
N GLY A 80 4.96 -13.00 3.68
CA GLY A 80 3.97 -13.84 2.99
C GLY A 80 4.19 -15.36 3.16
N THR A 81 3.34 -16.14 2.52
CA THR A 81 3.28 -17.60 2.68
C THR A 81 4.01 -18.39 1.60
N ALA A 82 4.38 -17.77 0.48
CA ALA A 82 5.03 -18.41 -0.66
C ALA A 82 6.51 -18.01 -0.77
N SER A 83 7.34 -18.92 -1.29
CA SER A 83 8.74 -18.61 -1.62
C SER A 83 8.83 -17.52 -2.68
N LYS A 84 9.60 -16.47 -2.41
CA LYS A 84 9.82 -15.35 -3.32
C LYS A 84 11.04 -15.49 -4.23
N ALA A 85 11.77 -16.60 -4.11
CA ALA A 85 12.99 -16.84 -4.88
C ALA A 85 12.80 -16.76 -6.41
N GLY A 86 11.57 -16.95 -6.89
CA GLY A 86 11.23 -16.85 -8.31
C GLY A 86 10.83 -15.44 -8.77
N ILE A 87 10.59 -14.48 -7.86
CA ILE A 87 10.08 -13.14 -8.23
C ILE A 87 11.07 -12.35 -9.08
N PRO A 88 12.39 -12.33 -8.80
CA PRO A 88 13.36 -11.65 -9.66
C PRO A 88 13.29 -12.14 -11.11
N LYS A 89 13.17 -13.45 -11.33
CA LYS A 89 13.04 -14.03 -12.68
C LYS A 89 11.73 -13.64 -13.35
N LEU A 90 10.63 -13.44 -12.57
CA LEU A 90 9.37 -12.96 -13.13
C LEU A 90 9.47 -11.48 -13.52
N ILE A 91 10.15 -10.66 -12.71
CA ILE A 91 10.40 -9.25 -13.05
C ILE A 91 11.23 -9.19 -14.34
N GLU A 92 12.35 -9.91 -14.43
CA GLU A 92 13.19 -9.97 -15.61
C GLU A 92 12.41 -10.42 -16.87
N ARG A 93 11.50 -11.38 -16.70
CA ARG A 93 10.71 -11.94 -17.82
C ARG A 93 9.58 -11.03 -18.30
N TYR A 94 8.90 -10.33 -17.39
CA TYR A 94 7.65 -9.63 -17.69
C TYR A 94 7.76 -8.10 -17.65
N LEU A 95 8.82 -7.52 -17.07
CA LEU A 95 9.01 -6.08 -17.06
C LEU A 95 9.42 -5.58 -18.45
N ASP A 96 8.81 -4.49 -18.90
CA ASP A 96 9.16 -3.82 -20.16
C ASP A 96 10.44 -3.00 -19.99
N THR A 97 11.59 -3.64 -20.24
CA THR A 97 12.91 -3.02 -20.14
C THR A 97 13.17 -1.94 -21.18
N ASN A 98 12.30 -1.75 -22.17
CA ASN A 98 12.37 -0.58 -23.06
C ASN A 98 11.86 0.69 -22.38
N LYS A 99 10.91 0.54 -21.43
CA LYS A 99 10.34 1.66 -20.66
C LYS A 99 11.08 1.94 -19.37
N PHE A 100 11.69 0.90 -18.76
CA PHE A 100 12.23 0.97 -17.42
C PHE A 100 13.71 0.57 -17.35
N ASP A 101 14.46 1.34 -16.58
CA ASP A 101 15.76 0.95 -16.02
C ASP A 101 15.54 0.55 -14.56
N TYR A 102 15.83 -0.71 -14.20
CA TYR A 102 15.38 -1.26 -12.93
C TYR A 102 16.48 -1.83 -12.06
N GLU A 103 16.24 -1.78 -10.76
CA GLU A 103 17.04 -2.40 -9.72
C GLU A 103 16.14 -3.18 -8.75
N ILE A 104 16.67 -4.27 -8.16
CA ILE A 104 15.95 -5.03 -7.12
C ILE A 104 16.80 -4.96 -5.84
N LYS A 105 16.23 -4.39 -4.77
CA LYS A 105 16.82 -4.30 -3.44
C LYS A 105 16.07 -5.22 -2.47
N LEU A 106 16.81 -6.02 -1.69
CA LEU A 106 16.24 -6.91 -0.68
C LEU A 106 16.23 -6.21 0.68
N THR A 107 15.16 -6.39 1.45
CA THR A 107 15.16 -5.95 2.85
C THR A 107 15.79 -7.00 3.75
N GLU A 108 16.49 -6.56 4.78
CA GLU A 108 17.22 -7.41 5.72
C GLU A 108 16.56 -7.44 7.10
N TYR A 109 15.85 -6.37 7.48
CA TYR A 109 15.21 -6.20 8.79
C TYR A 109 13.91 -5.39 8.66
N ALA A 110 13.13 -5.32 9.74
CA ALA A 110 11.93 -4.50 9.81
C ALA A 110 12.30 -3.00 9.77
N GLY A 111 11.62 -2.20 8.94
CA GLY A 111 11.95 -0.80 8.69
C GLY A 111 12.91 -0.57 7.51
N HIS A 112 13.68 -1.57 7.07
CA HIS A 112 14.65 -1.41 5.98
C HIS A 112 13.97 -1.01 4.66
N ALA A 113 12.71 -1.42 4.42
CA ALA A 113 11.99 -1.00 3.22
C ALA A 113 11.72 0.51 3.21
N ALA A 114 11.49 1.13 4.38
CA ALA A 114 11.34 2.57 4.49
C ALA A 114 12.66 3.31 4.20
N GLU A 115 13.77 2.82 4.71
CA GLU A 115 15.10 3.40 4.47
C GLU A 115 15.47 3.36 2.97
N LEU A 116 15.29 2.20 2.32
CA LEU A 116 15.54 2.03 0.90
C LEU A 116 14.61 2.91 0.03
N ALA A 117 13.35 3.08 0.45
CA ALA A 117 12.40 3.94 -0.24
C ALA A 117 12.72 5.43 -0.06
N ALA A 118 13.19 5.86 1.13
CA ALA A 118 13.66 7.21 1.38
C ALA A 118 14.90 7.53 0.52
N GLU A 119 15.88 6.62 0.48
CA GLU A 119 17.05 6.74 -0.40
C GLU A 119 16.64 6.87 -1.87
N ALA A 120 15.69 6.04 -2.32
CA ALA A 120 15.19 6.09 -3.69
C ALA A 120 14.51 7.43 -4.01
N LYS A 121 13.70 7.96 -3.09
CA LYS A 121 13.06 9.28 -3.20
C LYS A 121 14.12 10.39 -3.33
N ASP A 122 15.14 10.37 -2.48
CA ASP A 122 16.20 11.40 -2.45
C ASP A 122 17.07 11.33 -3.72
N ASN A 123 17.23 10.14 -4.31
CA ASN A 123 17.88 9.91 -5.60
C ASN A 123 16.95 10.14 -6.82
N HIS A 124 15.77 10.72 -6.60
CA HIS A 124 14.80 11.05 -7.66
C HIS A 124 14.41 9.83 -8.53
N ILE A 125 14.23 8.69 -7.93
CA ILE A 125 13.70 7.50 -8.60
C ILE A 125 12.22 7.74 -8.95
N ASP A 126 11.83 7.43 -10.19
CA ASP A 126 10.46 7.68 -10.66
C ASP A 126 9.44 6.78 -9.97
N ILE A 127 9.78 5.51 -9.76
CA ILE A 127 8.87 4.50 -9.22
C ILE A 127 9.59 3.62 -8.20
N VAL A 128 8.99 3.45 -7.03
CA VAL A 128 9.40 2.45 -6.04
C VAL A 128 8.30 1.40 -5.92
N VAL A 129 8.64 0.16 -6.19
CA VAL A 129 7.70 -0.97 -6.14
C VAL A 129 7.90 -1.76 -4.86
N ALA A 130 6.89 -1.77 -4.00
CA ALA A 130 6.85 -2.63 -2.83
C ALA A 130 6.47 -4.06 -3.24
N VAL A 131 7.40 -5.01 -3.06
CA VAL A 131 7.20 -6.45 -3.33
C VAL A 131 7.07 -7.16 -2.00
N GLY A 132 5.84 -7.24 -1.48
CA GLY A 132 5.63 -7.74 -0.13
C GLY A 132 4.17 -7.81 0.31
N GLY A 133 3.97 -7.95 1.61
CA GLY A 133 2.67 -7.80 2.26
C GLY A 133 2.41 -6.36 2.68
N ASP A 134 1.31 -6.16 3.43
CA ASP A 134 0.85 -4.84 3.87
C ASP A 134 1.94 -4.04 4.59
N GLY A 135 2.71 -4.65 5.49
CA GLY A 135 3.81 -3.98 6.19
C GLY A 135 4.88 -3.41 5.25
N THR A 136 5.32 -4.19 4.24
CA THR A 136 6.30 -3.70 3.25
C THR A 136 5.73 -2.55 2.41
N VAL A 137 4.44 -2.66 2.02
CA VAL A 137 3.75 -1.60 1.28
C VAL A 137 3.68 -0.32 2.11
N ASN A 138 3.34 -0.44 3.41
CA ASN A 138 3.23 0.70 4.31
C ASN A 138 4.58 1.36 4.59
N GLU A 139 5.64 0.58 4.83
CA GLU A 139 7.00 1.10 5.01
C GLU A 139 7.43 1.94 3.80
N VAL A 140 7.27 1.39 2.59
CA VAL A 140 7.61 2.10 1.34
C VAL A 140 6.74 3.34 1.16
N ALA A 141 5.42 3.20 1.30
CA ALA A 141 4.47 4.28 1.07
C ALA A 141 4.73 5.48 2.00
N ARG A 142 4.95 5.22 3.31
CA ARG A 142 5.23 6.27 4.31
C ARG A 142 6.50 7.07 3.99
N ALA A 143 7.52 6.43 3.41
CA ALA A 143 8.78 7.10 3.06
C ALA A 143 8.66 8.03 1.85
N ILE A 144 7.70 7.78 0.94
CA ILE A 144 7.58 8.50 -0.33
C ILE A 144 6.37 9.43 -0.43
N VAL A 145 5.54 9.57 0.63
CA VAL A 145 4.46 10.56 0.65
C VAL A 145 4.99 11.96 0.33
N GLN A 146 4.16 12.82 -0.25
CA GLN A 146 4.48 14.22 -0.60
C GLN A 146 5.71 14.35 -1.52
N SER A 147 5.99 13.33 -2.35
CA SER A 147 7.13 13.34 -3.26
C SER A 147 6.73 13.15 -4.73
N SER A 148 7.72 13.24 -5.63
CA SER A 148 7.54 12.94 -7.05
C SER A 148 7.52 11.44 -7.34
N THR A 149 8.09 10.62 -6.47
CA THR A 149 8.21 9.16 -6.61
C THR A 149 6.84 8.48 -6.51
N ALA A 150 6.54 7.58 -7.42
CA ALA A 150 5.29 6.82 -7.41
C ALA A 150 5.46 5.46 -6.73
N LEU A 151 4.45 5.06 -5.96
CA LEU A 151 4.33 3.72 -5.38
C LEU A 151 3.81 2.72 -6.41
N GLY A 152 4.53 1.65 -6.65
CA GLY A 152 4.02 0.43 -7.27
C GLY A 152 3.83 -0.67 -6.22
N ILE A 153 2.92 -1.62 -6.46
CA ILE A 153 2.66 -2.71 -5.52
C ILE A 153 2.63 -4.05 -6.25
N ILE A 154 3.46 -5.00 -5.81
CA ILE A 154 3.36 -6.43 -6.13
C ILE A 154 2.95 -7.16 -4.85
N PRO A 155 1.66 -7.51 -4.71
CA PRO A 155 1.11 -8.03 -3.46
C PRO A 155 1.54 -9.48 -3.23
N CYS A 156 2.27 -9.74 -2.14
CA CYS A 156 2.76 -11.05 -1.75
C CYS A 156 2.35 -11.45 -0.32
N GLY A 157 1.55 -10.63 0.35
CA GLY A 157 1.07 -10.87 1.71
C GLY A 157 -0.20 -11.71 1.74
N SER A 158 -0.72 -11.97 2.95
CA SER A 158 -2.00 -12.64 3.18
C SER A 158 -3.18 -11.67 3.10
N GLY A 159 -3.05 -10.43 3.61
CA GLY A 159 -4.11 -9.42 3.64
C GLY A 159 -4.23 -8.66 2.33
N ASN A 160 -3.14 -7.98 1.95
CA ASN A 160 -3.01 -7.14 0.77
C ASN A 160 -4.14 -6.10 0.65
N GLY A 161 -4.43 -5.40 1.76
CA GLY A 161 -5.57 -4.49 1.89
C GLY A 161 -5.58 -3.38 0.84
N LEU A 162 -4.47 -2.62 0.74
CA LEU A 162 -4.34 -1.53 -0.24
C LEU A 162 -4.39 -2.06 -1.68
N ALA A 163 -3.68 -3.15 -1.98
CA ALA A 163 -3.69 -3.74 -3.32
C ALA A 163 -5.10 -4.18 -3.74
N ARG A 164 -5.87 -4.80 -2.82
CA ARG A 164 -7.26 -5.22 -3.07
C ARG A 164 -8.20 -4.03 -3.24
N HIS A 165 -8.02 -2.97 -2.45
CA HIS A 165 -8.80 -1.74 -2.60
C HIS A 165 -8.58 -1.12 -3.98
N LEU A 166 -7.33 -1.06 -4.44
CA LEU A 166 -6.94 -0.55 -5.75
C LEU A 166 -7.23 -1.53 -6.91
N LEU A 167 -7.84 -2.69 -6.63
CA LEU A 167 -8.17 -3.73 -7.60
C LEU A 167 -6.92 -4.23 -8.36
N LEU A 168 -5.76 -4.25 -7.68
CA LEU A 168 -4.54 -4.82 -8.24
C LEU A 168 -4.63 -6.35 -8.26
N PRO A 169 -4.14 -7.01 -9.32
CA PRO A 169 -4.12 -8.47 -9.38
C PRO A 169 -3.21 -9.05 -8.28
N LEU A 170 -3.63 -10.16 -7.66
CA LEU A 170 -2.79 -10.92 -6.72
C LEU A 170 -1.84 -11.89 -7.45
N ASN A 171 -2.02 -12.09 -8.74
CA ASN A 171 -1.10 -12.85 -9.59
C ASN A 171 0.12 -11.99 -9.94
N LEU A 172 1.31 -12.47 -9.63
CA LEU A 172 2.56 -11.73 -9.76
C LEU A 172 2.84 -11.23 -11.19
N ALA A 173 2.64 -12.09 -12.20
CA ALA A 173 2.86 -11.69 -13.60
C ALA A 173 1.90 -10.56 -14.01
N LYS A 174 0.61 -10.68 -13.65
CA LYS A 174 -0.38 -9.63 -13.91
C LYS A 174 -0.10 -8.34 -13.12
N SER A 175 0.47 -8.43 -11.91
CA SER A 175 0.89 -7.23 -11.18
C SER A 175 2.02 -6.51 -11.90
N ILE A 176 2.98 -7.24 -12.49
CA ILE A 176 4.05 -6.64 -13.30
C ILE A 176 3.48 -5.99 -14.58
N GLU A 177 2.42 -6.56 -15.17
CA GLU A 177 1.72 -5.93 -16.32
C GLU A 177 1.09 -4.58 -15.91
N ILE A 178 0.57 -4.45 -14.69
CA ILE A 178 0.09 -3.16 -14.15
C ILE A 178 1.25 -2.17 -14.00
N ILE A 179 2.41 -2.64 -13.49
CA ILE A 179 3.61 -1.78 -13.41
C ILE A 179 4.03 -1.32 -14.81
N ASN A 180 3.98 -2.18 -15.84
CA ASN A 180 4.30 -1.82 -17.22
C ASN A 180 3.35 -0.78 -17.81
N ALA A 181 2.08 -0.76 -17.40
CA ALA A 181 1.12 0.25 -17.81
C ALA A 181 1.46 1.63 -17.22
N ALA A 182 2.07 1.66 -16.04
CA ALA A 182 2.53 2.87 -15.33
C ALA A 182 1.47 3.98 -15.27
N GLU A 183 0.20 3.61 -15.09
CA GLU A 183 -0.90 4.55 -14.86
C GLU A 183 -0.81 5.07 -13.44
N VAL A 184 -0.37 6.31 -13.27
CA VAL A 184 -0.11 6.93 -11.96
C VAL A 184 -1.24 7.88 -11.59
N HIS A 185 -1.89 7.66 -10.45
CA HIS A 185 -2.85 8.58 -9.87
C HIS A 185 -2.30 9.21 -8.59
N GLN A 186 -2.72 10.45 -8.33
CA GLN A 186 -2.52 11.09 -7.03
C GLN A 186 -3.69 10.72 -6.14
N LEU A 187 -3.40 10.03 -5.03
CA LEU A 187 -4.37 9.53 -4.09
C LEU A 187 -4.22 10.22 -2.73
N ASP A 188 -5.29 10.18 -1.97
CA ASP A 188 -5.35 10.69 -0.62
C ASP A 188 -4.73 9.68 0.36
N TYR A 189 -4.21 10.16 1.47
CA TYR A 189 -3.81 9.34 2.60
C TYR A 189 -4.18 10.02 3.91
N GLY A 190 -4.35 9.25 4.97
CA GLY A 190 -4.66 9.80 6.28
C GLY A 190 -3.43 9.92 7.18
N VAL A 191 -3.55 10.74 8.20
CA VAL A 191 -2.57 10.86 9.29
C VAL A 191 -3.31 10.79 10.61
N ILE A 192 -2.91 9.87 11.49
CA ILE A 192 -3.38 9.81 12.88
C ILE A 192 -2.23 10.25 13.79
N ASN A 193 -2.41 11.36 14.50
CA ASN A 193 -1.34 12.09 15.17
C ASN A 193 -0.19 12.37 14.18
N GLU A 194 0.95 11.66 14.31
CA GLU A 194 2.12 11.83 13.43
C GLU A 194 2.27 10.69 12.42
N HIS A 195 1.38 9.69 12.44
CA HIS A 195 1.53 8.45 11.70
C HIS A 195 0.69 8.43 10.42
N PRO A 196 1.30 8.39 9.24
CA PRO A 196 0.57 8.20 7.98
C PRO A 196 -0.06 6.80 7.90
N PHE A 197 -1.27 6.74 7.31
CA PHE A 197 -1.95 5.48 6.98
C PHE A 197 -2.60 5.59 5.60
N PHE A 198 -2.74 4.45 4.92
CA PHE A 198 -3.26 4.38 3.56
C PHE A 198 -4.59 3.64 3.48
N CYS A 199 -4.77 2.62 4.32
CA CYS A 199 -6.03 1.89 4.40
C CYS A 199 -6.90 2.41 5.54
N THR A 200 -6.51 2.14 6.78
CA THR A 200 -7.33 2.47 7.95
C THR A 200 -6.46 2.85 9.13
N CYS A 201 -6.98 3.72 9.97
CA CYS A 201 -6.49 3.88 11.33
C CYS A 201 -7.65 3.74 12.31
N GLY A 202 -7.34 3.54 13.57
CA GLY A 202 -8.42 3.42 14.55
C GLY A 202 -7.97 3.23 15.97
N MET A 203 -8.96 3.09 16.84
CA MET A 203 -8.82 2.90 18.27
C MET A 203 -9.91 1.98 18.80
N GLY A 204 -9.73 1.47 20.00
CA GLY A 204 -10.63 0.48 20.57
C GLY A 204 -10.17 -0.93 20.26
N PHE A 205 -11.10 -1.80 19.91
CA PHE A 205 -10.82 -3.23 19.75
C PHE A 205 -9.83 -3.53 18.60
N ASP A 206 -9.90 -2.84 17.47
CA ASP A 206 -8.99 -3.04 16.35
C ASP A 206 -7.54 -2.67 16.69
N ALA A 207 -7.33 -1.58 17.42
CA ALA A 207 -6.01 -1.21 17.93
C ALA A 207 -5.50 -2.20 19.01
N PHE A 208 -6.39 -2.67 19.88
CA PHE A 208 -6.07 -3.70 20.87
C PHE A 208 -5.60 -5.00 20.19
N ILE A 209 -6.29 -5.42 19.14
CA ILE A 209 -5.93 -6.61 18.37
C ILE A 209 -4.60 -6.40 17.62
N SER A 210 -4.39 -5.24 17.00
CA SER A 210 -3.12 -4.91 16.33
C SER A 210 -1.94 -5.01 17.31
N HIS A 211 -2.10 -4.49 18.53
CA HIS A 211 -1.10 -4.62 19.58
C HIS A 211 -0.84 -6.09 19.97
N LYS A 212 -1.90 -6.88 20.20
CA LYS A 212 -1.78 -8.30 20.54
C LYS A 212 -1.05 -9.12 19.48
N PHE A 213 -1.24 -8.78 18.19
CA PHE A 213 -0.50 -9.43 17.10
C PHE A 213 0.96 -9.02 17.05
N ALA A 214 1.27 -7.76 17.32
CA ALA A 214 2.64 -7.28 17.40
C ALA A 214 3.41 -8.02 18.52
N GLU A 215 2.77 -8.23 19.69
CA GLU A 215 3.36 -8.99 20.81
C GLU A 215 3.56 -10.48 20.46
N ALA A 216 2.60 -11.10 19.80
CA ALA A 216 2.64 -12.55 19.54
C ALA A 216 3.70 -12.98 18.52
N GLY A 217 4.24 -12.07 17.70
CA GLY A 217 5.27 -12.34 16.70
C GLY A 217 4.91 -13.40 15.64
N LYS A 218 3.71 -14.00 15.73
CA LYS A 218 3.22 -15.07 14.88
C LYS A 218 2.17 -14.55 13.90
N ARG A 219 2.47 -14.61 12.63
CA ARG A 219 1.55 -14.29 11.54
C ARG A 219 0.96 -15.58 10.97
N GLY A 220 -0.37 -15.71 10.98
CA GLY A 220 -1.09 -16.81 10.33
C GLY A 220 -2.60 -16.65 10.46
N PRO A 221 -3.38 -16.97 9.41
CA PRO A 221 -4.83 -16.69 9.36
C PRO A 221 -5.65 -17.41 10.44
N ILE A 222 -5.26 -18.62 10.84
CA ILE A 222 -6.01 -19.44 11.83
C ILE A 222 -5.82 -18.90 13.24
N THR A 223 -4.58 -18.63 13.63
CA THR A 223 -4.25 -18.06 14.95
C THR A 223 -4.87 -16.67 15.10
N TYR A 224 -5.00 -15.95 14.00
CA TYR A 224 -5.65 -14.64 13.93
C TYR A 224 -7.12 -14.72 14.34
N VAL A 225 -7.94 -15.53 13.65
CA VAL A 225 -9.40 -15.60 13.88
C VAL A 225 -9.71 -16.09 15.30
N GLU A 226 -9.02 -17.12 15.77
CA GLU A 226 -9.24 -17.67 17.13
C GLU A 226 -8.91 -16.65 18.22
N ASN A 227 -7.78 -15.93 18.08
CA ASN A 227 -7.38 -14.93 19.05
C ASN A 227 -8.28 -13.69 19.01
N VAL A 228 -8.72 -13.25 17.83
CA VAL A 228 -9.69 -12.15 17.68
C VAL A 228 -11.01 -12.49 18.37
N LEU A 229 -11.54 -13.69 18.14
CA LEU A 229 -12.80 -14.13 18.78
C LEU A 229 -12.66 -14.21 20.30
N LYS A 230 -11.60 -14.84 20.82
CA LYS A 230 -11.36 -14.94 22.28
C LYS A 230 -11.16 -13.58 22.92
N ALA A 231 -10.42 -12.68 22.27
CA ALA A 231 -10.16 -11.34 22.79
C ALA A 231 -11.40 -10.45 22.74
N GLY A 232 -12.24 -10.58 21.70
CA GLY A 232 -13.47 -9.80 21.54
C GLY A 232 -14.49 -10.06 22.64
N LEU A 233 -14.61 -11.31 23.11
CA LEU A 233 -15.52 -11.68 24.20
C LEU A 233 -15.16 -11.01 25.53
N ASN A 234 -13.90 -10.67 25.75
CA ASN A 234 -13.42 -10.07 27.00
C ASN A 234 -13.12 -8.56 26.89
N TYR A 235 -13.20 -7.99 25.69
CA TYR A 235 -12.92 -6.58 25.46
C TYR A 235 -14.02 -5.70 26.05
N LYS A 236 -13.61 -4.65 26.77
CA LYS A 236 -14.55 -3.68 27.36
C LYS A 236 -14.60 -2.43 26.50
N PRO A 237 -15.74 -2.17 25.85
CA PRO A 237 -15.91 -0.94 25.08
C PRO A 237 -15.70 0.33 25.90
N GLU A 238 -15.04 1.32 25.32
CA GLU A 238 -14.68 2.59 25.97
C GLU A 238 -15.64 3.71 25.56
N THR A 239 -15.63 4.81 26.30
CA THR A 239 -16.37 6.03 25.97
C THR A 239 -15.44 7.03 25.29
N TYR A 240 -15.88 7.56 24.17
CA TYR A 240 -15.15 8.53 23.37
C TYR A 240 -15.97 9.80 23.18
N GLU A 241 -15.29 10.93 23.14
CA GLU A 241 -15.83 12.21 22.69
C GLU A 241 -15.23 12.51 21.31
N ILE A 242 -16.07 12.61 20.31
CA ILE A 242 -15.68 12.78 18.92
C ILE A 242 -16.08 14.19 18.50
N TYR A 243 -15.13 14.91 17.89
CA TYR A 243 -15.31 16.27 17.39
C TYR A 243 -14.97 16.30 15.91
N ASP A 244 -15.91 16.74 15.09
CA ASP A 244 -15.72 16.98 13.66
C ASP A 244 -16.24 18.40 13.29
N GLU A 245 -16.27 18.71 12.02
CA GLU A 245 -16.78 19.98 11.49
C GLU A 245 -18.28 20.21 11.74
N ASN A 246 -19.05 19.16 12.02
CA ASN A 246 -20.48 19.21 12.24
C ASN A 246 -20.85 19.32 13.74
N GLY A 247 -19.89 19.13 14.64
CA GLY A 247 -20.10 19.26 16.08
C GLY A 247 -19.38 18.23 16.93
N ALA A 248 -19.95 17.94 18.10
CA ALA A 248 -19.40 17.01 19.06
C ALA A 248 -20.43 15.92 19.41
N MET A 249 -19.94 14.68 19.54
CA MET A 249 -20.75 13.56 20.02
C MET A 249 -19.98 12.78 21.09
N LYS A 250 -20.69 12.31 22.11
CA LYS A 250 -20.16 11.42 23.14
C LYS A 250 -20.87 10.08 23.07
N LEU A 251 -20.13 9.01 22.93
CA LEU A 251 -20.69 7.67 22.79
C LEU A 251 -19.76 6.60 23.32
N LYS A 252 -20.31 5.42 23.61
CA LYS A 252 -19.57 4.22 23.93
C LYS A 252 -19.36 3.40 22.68
N ALA A 253 -18.11 3.09 22.33
CA ALA A 253 -17.79 2.33 21.14
C ALA A 253 -16.94 1.08 21.46
N PHE A 254 -17.17 0.02 20.69
CA PHE A 254 -16.31 -1.16 20.64
C PHE A 254 -15.03 -0.86 19.85
N LEU A 255 -15.17 -0.15 18.72
CA LEU A 255 -14.06 0.42 17.96
C LEU A 255 -14.50 1.71 17.23
N ILE A 256 -13.53 2.55 16.90
CA ILE A 256 -13.64 3.65 15.95
C ILE A 256 -12.58 3.43 14.89
N SER A 257 -13.00 3.29 13.63
CA SER A 257 -12.09 3.13 12.49
C SER A 257 -12.30 4.26 11.50
N CYS A 258 -11.21 4.93 11.13
CA CYS A 258 -11.20 5.94 10.07
C CYS A 258 -10.58 5.31 8.83
N ALA A 259 -11.36 5.23 7.76
CA ALA A 259 -11.02 4.50 6.56
C ALA A 259 -10.80 5.44 5.37
N ASN A 260 -9.61 5.39 4.80
CA ASN A 260 -9.26 5.98 3.50
C ASN A 260 -9.42 4.93 2.38
N ALA A 261 -9.29 3.64 2.73
CA ALA A 261 -9.55 2.51 1.85
C ALA A 261 -10.60 1.57 2.45
N SER A 262 -11.26 0.77 1.61
CA SER A 262 -12.50 0.08 1.96
C SER A 262 -12.36 -1.11 2.91
N GLN A 263 -11.15 -1.63 3.16
CA GLN A 263 -10.99 -2.91 3.85
C GLN A 263 -9.68 -3.00 4.65
N TYR A 264 -9.69 -3.82 5.69
CA TYR A 264 -8.49 -4.21 6.43
C TYR A 264 -7.57 -5.16 5.64
N GLY A 265 -8.08 -5.80 4.60
CA GLY A 265 -7.45 -6.87 3.84
C GLY A 265 -8.31 -8.13 3.83
N ASN A 266 -7.95 -9.13 3.01
CA ASN A 266 -8.64 -10.40 2.91
C ASN A 266 -10.17 -10.30 2.65
N ASN A 267 -10.60 -9.22 1.98
CA ASN A 267 -12.01 -8.89 1.75
C ASN A 267 -12.83 -8.61 3.03
N ALA A 268 -12.19 -8.27 4.16
CA ALA A 268 -12.87 -7.77 5.36
C ALA A 268 -13.12 -6.26 5.21
N TYR A 269 -14.31 -5.91 4.70
CA TYR A 269 -14.69 -4.54 4.38
C TYR A 269 -15.23 -3.82 5.61
N ILE A 270 -14.47 -2.85 6.12
CA ILE A 270 -14.89 -1.98 7.23
C ILE A 270 -15.67 -0.77 6.72
N ALA A 271 -15.28 -0.21 5.60
CA ALA A 271 -15.92 0.93 4.94
C ALA A 271 -16.08 0.65 3.43
N PRO A 272 -17.11 -0.11 3.01
CA PRO A 272 -17.26 -0.57 1.63
C PRO A 272 -17.29 0.54 0.59
N GLN A 273 -17.69 1.76 0.97
CA GLN A 273 -17.83 2.93 0.11
C GLN A 273 -16.60 3.85 0.10
N ALA A 274 -15.59 3.59 0.95
CA ALA A 274 -14.40 4.42 1.06
C ALA A 274 -13.66 4.58 -0.28
N SER A 275 -13.16 5.79 -0.53
CA SER A 275 -12.46 6.17 -1.75
C SER A 275 -11.22 6.99 -1.43
N MET A 276 -10.09 6.61 -1.99
CA MET A 276 -8.82 7.32 -1.81
C MET A 276 -8.68 8.56 -2.73
N SER A 277 -9.76 9.07 -3.32
CA SER A 277 -9.69 10.16 -4.30
C SER A 277 -10.85 11.15 -4.25
N ASP A 278 -11.59 11.19 -3.15
CA ASP A 278 -12.76 12.07 -2.99
C ASP A 278 -12.59 13.11 -1.87
N GLY A 279 -11.43 13.13 -1.23
CA GLY A 279 -11.07 14.11 -0.21
C GLY A 279 -11.75 13.90 1.14
N LEU A 280 -12.28 12.70 1.42
CA LEU A 280 -13.00 12.39 2.65
C LEU A 280 -12.56 11.03 3.23
N MET A 281 -12.54 10.91 4.55
CA MET A 281 -12.43 9.65 5.28
C MET A 281 -13.83 9.16 5.65
N ASP A 282 -14.04 7.85 5.57
CA ASP A 282 -15.22 7.20 6.15
C ASP A 282 -14.92 6.84 7.62
N VAL A 283 -15.65 7.44 8.54
CA VAL A 283 -15.54 7.15 9.98
C VAL A 283 -16.60 6.13 10.35
N ILE A 284 -16.14 5.00 10.88
CA ILE A 284 -16.98 3.88 11.29
C ILE A 284 -16.90 3.76 12.81
N VAL A 285 -18.01 3.97 13.47
CA VAL A 285 -18.14 3.76 14.92
C VAL A 285 -18.99 2.51 15.14
N MET A 286 -18.37 1.49 15.69
CA MET A 286 -19.05 0.25 16.05
C MET A 286 -19.46 0.31 17.52
N GLU A 287 -20.77 0.29 17.76
CA GLU A 287 -21.33 0.26 19.11
C GLU A 287 -21.09 -1.09 19.78
N PRO A 288 -21.20 -1.19 21.12
CA PRO A 288 -21.14 -2.48 21.80
C PRO A 288 -22.23 -3.44 21.29
N PHE A 289 -21.88 -4.69 21.14
CA PHE A 289 -22.73 -5.75 20.61
C PHE A 289 -22.56 -7.04 21.44
N ASP A 290 -23.54 -7.95 21.32
CA ASP A 290 -23.47 -9.26 21.93
C ASP A 290 -22.90 -10.35 20.99
N ALA A 291 -22.79 -11.59 21.48
CA ALA A 291 -22.22 -12.70 20.72
C ALA A 291 -23.07 -13.09 19.49
N PHE A 292 -24.37 -12.85 19.52
CA PHE A 292 -25.27 -13.13 18.39
C PHE A 292 -25.09 -12.06 17.30
N GLU A 293 -25.05 -10.80 17.70
CA GLU A 293 -24.82 -9.65 16.80
C GLU A 293 -23.43 -9.70 16.15
N ALA A 294 -22.41 -10.23 16.86
CA ALA A 294 -21.04 -10.44 16.32
C ALA A 294 -21.04 -11.27 15.04
N THR A 295 -21.90 -12.30 14.97
CA THR A 295 -22.00 -13.14 13.76
C THR A 295 -22.54 -12.35 12.58
N GLN A 296 -23.57 -11.52 12.79
CA GLN A 296 -24.14 -10.69 11.73
C GLN A 296 -23.14 -9.62 11.27
N ILE A 297 -22.44 -8.95 12.20
CA ILE A 297 -21.39 -7.96 11.89
C ILE A 297 -20.31 -8.62 11.02
N SER A 298 -19.88 -9.83 11.37
CA SER A 298 -18.88 -10.54 10.57
C SER A 298 -19.38 -10.83 9.15
N ILE A 299 -20.62 -11.31 9.00
CA ILE A 299 -21.24 -11.55 7.69
C ILE A 299 -21.31 -10.24 6.88
N ASP A 300 -21.72 -9.14 7.51
CA ASP A 300 -21.85 -7.84 6.87
C ASP A 300 -20.51 -7.29 6.39
N MET A 301 -19.42 -7.51 7.15
CA MET A 301 -18.06 -7.14 6.72
C MET A 301 -17.66 -7.82 5.41
N PHE A 302 -17.90 -9.13 5.26
CA PHE A 302 -17.55 -9.86 4.05
C PHE A 302 -18.51 -9.59 2.88
N ASN A 303 -19.78 -9.28 3.17
CA ASN A 303 -20.79 -8.96 2.17
C ASN A 303 -20.78 -7.49 1.70
N LYS A 304 -19.92 -6.63 2.25
CA LYS A 304 -19.88 -5.19 1.97
C LYS A 304 -21.18 -4.46 2.37
N THR A 305 -21.82 -4.93 3.42
CA THR A 305 -23.09 -4.36 3.93
C THR A 305 -22.96 -3.84 5.35
N LEU A 306 -21.74 -3.72 5.86
CA LEU A 306 -21.47 -3.31 7.24
C LEU A 306 -22.07 -1.92 7.56
N ASP A 307 -22.08 -1.00 6.60
CA ASP A 307 -22.68 0.32 6.68
C ASP A 307 -24.21 0.32 6.91
N LYS A 308 -24.85 -0.83 6.69
CA LYS A 308 -26.30 -1.04 6.92
C LYS A 308 -26.62 -1.71 8.26
N ASN A 309 -25.60 -2.14 9.00
CA ASN A 309 -25.80 -2.80 10.29
C ASN A 309 -26.21 -1.78 11.36
N SER A 310 -27.20 -2.13 12.18
CA SER A 310 -27.76 -1.25 13.24
C SER A 310 -26.75 -0.87 14.33
N LYS A 311 -25.67 -1.63 14.49
CA LYS A 311 -24.57 -1.34 15.45
C LYS A 311 -23.50 -0.42 14.89
N ILE A 312 -23.64 -0.01 13.64
CA ILE A 312 -22.66 0.82 12.96
C ILE A 312 -23.25 2.21 12.75
N LYS A 313 -22.51 3.20 13.22
CA LYS A 313 -22.69 4.60 12.83
C LYS A 313 -21.59 4.99 11.89
N SER A 314 -21.92 5.54 10.75
CA SER A 314 -20.94 5.99 9.77
C SER A 314 -21.19 7.43 9.36
N PHE A 315 -20.14 8.18 9.19
CA PHE A 315 -20.13 9.52 8.63
C PHE A 315 -18.82 9.79 7.92
N ARG A 316 -18.74 10.91 7.21
CA ARG A 316 -17.56 11.26 6.42
C ARG A 316 -17.03 12.62 6.82
N THR A 317 -15.72 12.74 6.93
CA THR A 317 -15.06 14.00 7.31
C THR A 317 -13.63 14.07 6.76
N LYS A 318 -13.07 15.28 6.69
CA LYS A 318 -11.65 15.51 6.38
C LYS A 318 -10.75 15.45 7.61
N GLN A 319 -11.31 15.76 8.76
CA GLN A 319 -10.58 15.79 10.03
C GLN A 319 -11.47 15.38 11.19
N LEU A 320 -10.86 14.76 12.17
CA LEU A 320 -11.53 14.26 13.35
C LEU A 320 -10.61 14.44 14.56
N ARG A 321 -11.15 14.91 15.67
CA ARG A 321 -10.50 14.85 16.96
C ARG A 321 -11.29 13.90 17.86
N VAL A 322 -10.59 13.01 18.53
CA VAL A 322 -11.20 12.07 19.48
C VAL A 322 -10.52 12.23 20.83
N HIS A 323 -11.34 12.37 21.86
CA HIS A 323 -10.89 12.37 23.27
C HIS A 323 -11.39 11.11 23.97
N ARG A 324 -10.53 10.47 24.76
CA ARG A 324 -10.83 9.32 25.60
C ARG A 324 -10.30 9.53 27.02
N ASN A 325 -10.87 8.82 27.99
CA ASN A 325 -10.56 9.06 29.42
C ASN A 325 -9.18 8.56 29.85
N ASN A 326 -8.54 7.65 29.12
CA ASN A 326 -7.27 7.05 29.48
C ASN A 326 -6.37 6.90 28.26
N PRO A 327 -5.04 6.98 28.41
CA PRO A 327 -4.10 6.58 27.37
C PRO A 327 -4.34 5.14 26.91
N GLY A 328 -4.08 4.86 25.65
CA GLY A 328 -4.30 3.53 25.08
C GLY A 328 -3.69 3.38 23.69
N TYR A 329 -3.96 2.26 23.06
CA TYR A 329 -3.47 1.99 21.72
C TYR A 329 -4.32 2.68 20.65
N ILE A 330 -3.62 3.10 19.60
CA ILE A 330 -4.16 3.37 18.26
C ILE A 330 -3.51 2.38 17.30
N HIS A 331 -4.06 2.21 16.11
CA HIS A 331 -3.37 1.57 15.01
C HIS A 331 -3.42 2.42 13.74
N PHE A 332 -2.46 2.20 12.84
CA PHE A 332 -2.40 2.77 11.51
C PHE A 332 -1.93 1.68 10.55
N ASP A 333 -2.84 1.24 9.68
CA ASP A 333 -2.67 0.08 8.78
C ASP A 333 -2.24 -1.21 9.49
N GLY A 334 -2.69 -1.40 10.74
CA GLY A 334 -2.40 -2.57 11.56
C GLY A 334 -1.14 -2.45 12.42
N ASP A 335 -0.35 -1.39 12.30
CA ASP A 335 0.78 -1.11 13.20
C ASP A 335 0.27 -0.40 14.47
N PRO A 336 0.50 -0.93 15.68
CA PRO A 336 0.03 -0.33 16.90
C PRO A 336 0.99 0.74 17.43
N ALA A 337 0.43 1.79 18.06
CA ALA A 337 1.18 2.74 18.85
C ALA A 337 0.41 3.11 20.12
N MET A 338 1.14 3.37 21.21
CA MET A 338 0.56 3.90 22.43
C MET A 338 0.44 5.42 22.32
N THR A 339 -0.72 6.00 22.68
CA THR A 339 -0.91 7.44 22.64
C THR A 339 -1.71 7.91 23.87
N GLY A 340 -1.73 9.21 24.10
CA GLY A 340 -2.48 9.86 25.19
C GLY A 340 -4.00 9.81 24.96
N GLU A 341 -4.67 10.73 25.63
CA GLU A 341 -6.14 10.84 25.63
C GLU A 341 -6.68 11.52 24.38
N ASP A 342 -5.91 12.45 23.81
CA ASP A 342 -6.30 13.22 22.62
C ASP A 342 -5.66 12.64 21.36
N ILE A 343 -6.49 12.42 20.37
CA ILE A 343 -6.12 11.81 19.09
C ILE A 343 -6.63 12.72 17.97
N GLU A 344 -5.72 13.12 17.09
CA GLU A 344 -6.04 13.91 15.90
C GLU A 344 -5.91 13.06 14.65
N ILE A 345 -6.90 13.10 13.77
CA ILE A 345 -6.93 12.37 12.51
C ILE A 345 -7.28 13.34 11.41
N LYS A 346 -6.50 13.34 10.34
CA LYS A 346 -6.72 14.20 9.18
C LYS A 346 -6.42 13.50 7.88
N LEU A 347 -7.12 13.87 6.82
CA LEU A 347 -6.84 13.44 5.45
C LEU A 347 -5.91 14.45 4.76
N ILE A 348 -4.97 13.93 4.00
CA ILE A 348 -4.09 14.69 3.11
C ILE A 348 -4.48 14.35 1.68
N GLU A 349 -5.11 15.30 1.01
CA GLU A 349 -5.59 15.12 -0.36
C GLU A 349 -4.40 15.02 -1.34
N LYS A 350 -4.49 14.07 -2.28
CA LYS A 350 -3.52 13.89 -3.38
C LYS A 350 -2.07 13.81 -2.93
N GLY A 351 -1.84 13.28 -1.72
CA GLY A 351 -0.54 13.31 -1.07
C GLY A 351 0.38 12.14 -1.42
N ILE A 352 -0.08 11.15 -2.17
CA ILE A 352 0.73 10.02 -2.63
C ILE A 352 0.44 9.70 -4.09
N LYS A 353 1.48 9.46 -4.89
CA LYS A 353 1.37 8.95 -6.26
C LYS A 353 1.40 7.43 -6.24
N VAL A 354 0.41 6.79 -6.85
CA VAL A 354 0.29 5.32 -6.85
C VAL A 354 0.00 4.82 -8.25
N ILE A 355 0.67 3.73 -8.66
CA ILE A 355 0.32 3.01 -9.88
C ILE A 355 -0.98 2.26 -9.63
N VAL A 356 -2.01 2.57 -10.42
CA VAL A 356 -3.33 1.97 -10.32
C VAL A 356 -3.59 0.99 -11.46
N ASN A 357 -4.59 0.14 -11.30
CA ASN A 357 -5.00 -0.80 -12.34
C ASN A 357 -5.86 -0.09 -13.41
N PRO A 358 -5.34 0.20 -14.61
CA PRO A 358 -6.11 0.85 -15.68
C PRO A 358 -7.23 -0.04 -16.25
N PHE A 359 -7.11 -1.35 -16.05
CA PHE A 359 -8.07 -2.35 -16.53
C PHE A 359 -9.17 -2.68 -15.52
N ALA A 360 -9.15 -2.02 -14.34
CA ALA A 360 -10.19 -2.20 -13.33
C ALA A 360 -11.54 -1.69 -13.86
N ASP A 361 -12.47 -2.59 -14.08
CA ASP A 361 -13.83 -2.21 -14.43
C ASP A 361 -14.50 -1.53 -13.22
N LYS A 362 -14.65 -0.21 -13.28
CA LYS A 362 -15.31 0.58 -12.26
C LYS A 362 -16.74 0.12 -11.95
N ARG A 363 -17.38 -0.61 -12.89
CA ARG A 363 -18.71 -1.20 -12.72
C ARG A 363 -18.71 -2.49 -11.87
N ARG A 364 -17.55 -3.13 -11.66
CA ARG A 364 -17.43 -4.34 -10.82
C ARG A 364 -17.44 -4.08 -9.31
N ARG A 365 -17.66 -2.85 -8.86
CA ARG A 365 -17.92 -2.54 -7.46
C ARG A 365 -19.31 -3.02 -6.96
N LYS A 366 -20.05 -3.80 -7.76
CA LYS A 366 -21.25 -4.50 -7.28
C LYS A 366 -20.83 -5.45 -6.15
N PRO A 367 -21.60 -5.52 -5.04
CA PRO A 367 -21.35 -6.48 -3.98
C PRO A 367 -21.31 -7.88 -4.60
N ASN A 368 -20.30 -8.68 -4.20
CA ASN A 368 -20.25 -10.07 -4.58
C ASN A 368 -21.57 -10.73 -4.18
N THR A 369 -22.14 -11.50 -5.07
CA THR A 369 -23.34 -12.28 -4.72
C THR A 369 -23.03 -13.18 -3.53
N LEU A 370 -24.00 -13.45 -2.69
CA LEU A 370 -23.94 -14.38 -1.54
C LEU A 370 -23.21 -15.70 -1.90
N GLN A 371 -23.30 -16.14 -3.16
CA GLN A 371 -22.61 -17.33 -3.67
C GLN A 371 -21.09 -17.21 -3.69
N ASN A 372 -20.52 -16.04 -4.05
CA ASN A 372 -19.08 -15.85 -4.06
C ASN A 372 -18.52 -15.71 -2.64
N ALA A 373 -19.22 -15.00 -1.75
CA ALA A 373 -18.84 -14.93 -0.34
C ALA A 373 -18.95 -16.30 0.36
N ALA A 374 -19.98 -17.07 0.08
CA ALA A 374 -20.13 -18.43 0.57
C ALA A 374 -19.05 -19.37 0.01
N ALA A 375 -18.67 -19.23 -1.26
CA ALA A 375 -17.58 -20.00 -1.86
C ALA A 375 -16.21 -19.65 -1.25
N ASP A 376 -15.93 -18.37 -0.98
CA ASP A 376 -14.70 -17.95 -0.34
C ASP A 376 -14.62 -18.42 1.12
N ILE A 377 -15.73 -18.33 1.88
CA ILE A 377 -15.83 -18.89 3.24
C ILE A 377 -15.67 -20.41 3.20
N PHE A 378 -16.32 -21.09 2.24
CA PHE A 378 -16.22 -22.53 2.09
C PHE A 378 -14.80 -22.98 1.73
N ASN A 379 -14.12 -22.26 0.86
CA ASN A 379 -12.72 -22.51 0.51
C ASN A 379 -11.79 -22.27 1.72
N GLN A 380 -11.99 -21.19 2.47
CA GLN A 380 -11.26 -20.93 3.71
C GLN A 380 -11.50 -22.00 4.78
N LEU A 381 -12.75 -22.48 4.94
CA LEU A 381 -13.09 -23.58 5.85
C LEU A 381 -12.47 -24.91 5.39
N ASN A 382 -12.40 -25.17 4.10
CA ASN A 382 -11.75 -26.36 3.56
C ASN A 382 -10.23 -26.31 3.74
N ASP A 383 -9.60 -25.15 3.56
CA ASP A 383 -8.19 -24.94 3.86
C ASP A 383 -7.90 -25.14 5.35
N LEU A 384 -8.77 -24.60 6.22
CA LEU A 384 -8.73 -24.81 7.66
C LEU A 384 -8.84 -26.30 8.02
N ARG A 385 -9.81 -26.99 7.41
CA ARG A 385 -10.03 -28.44 7.60
C ARG A 385 -8.84 -29.26 7.11
N SER A 386 -8.21 -28.87 6.00
CA SER A 386 -7.03 -29.52 5.47
C SER A 386 -5.82 -29.36 6.39
N ASP A 387 -5.64 -28.18 6.99
CA ASP A 387 -4.58 -27.90 7.94
C ASP A 387 -4.77 -28.59 9.29
N ILE A 388 -6.00 -28.63 9.80
CA ILE A 388 -6.36 -29.42 10.99
C ILE A 388 -6.08 -30.90 10.75
N ASN A 389 -6.47 -31.44 9.60
CA ASN A 389 -6.20 -32.83 9.22
C ASN A 389 -4.70 -33.11 9.06
N ARG A 390 -3.92 -32.14 8.59
CA ARG A 390 -2.47 -32.22 8.46
C ARG A 390 -1.78 -32.22 9.83
N GLN A 391 -2.22 -31.35 10.74
CA GLN A 391 -1.76 -31.34 12.13
C GLN A 391 -2.17 -32.60 12.89
N GLY A 392 -3.40 -33.07 12.74
CA GLY A 392 -3.87 -34.32 13.32
C GLY A 392 -3.07 -35.54 12.86
N ARG A 393 -2.66 -35.58 11.58
CA ARG A 393 -1.75 -36.63 11.06
C ARG A 393 -0.35 -36.54 11.67
N ARG A 394 0.18 -35.31 11.87
CA ARG A 394 1.49 -35.08 12.53
C ARG A 394 1.44 -35.54 14.00
N ILE A 395 0.39 -35.19 14.72
CA ILE A 395 0.19 -35.64 16.13
C ILE A 395 0.08 -37.12 16.21
N LYS A 396 -0.71 -37.80 15.35
CA LYS A 396 -0.80 -39.27 15.30
C LYS A 396 0.56 -39.92 14.98
N ALA A 397 1.33 -39.34 14.06
CA ALA A 397 2.66 -39.84 13.73
C ALA A 397 3.65 -39.68 14.92
N LEU A 398 3.57 -38.53 15.63
CA LEU A 398 4.37 -38.27 16.82
C LEU A 398 4.01 -39.21 17.96
N ASN A 399 2.72 -39.41 18.22
CA ASN A 399 2.23 -40.38 19.23
C ASN A 399 2.68 -41.80 18.91
N LYS A 400 2.57 -42.24 17.64
CA LYS A 400 3.07 -43.55 17.20
C LYS A 400 4.60 -43.70 17.36
N MET A 401 5.35 -42.64 17.20
CA MET A 401 6.80 -42.62 17.41
C MET A 401 7.16 -42.66 18.90
N ILE A 402 6.39 -41.98 19.76
CA ILE A 402 6.54 -42.01 21.21
C ILE A 402 6.21 -43.42 21.76
N LEU A 403 5.08 -43.98 21.34
CA LEU A 403 4.67 -45.36 21.77
C LEU A 403 5.72 -46.40 21.35
N ARG A 404 6.29 -46.29 20.14
CA ARG A 404 7.40 -47.17 19.70
C ARG A 404 8.69 -46.99 20.51
N LYS A 405 8.99 -45.78 21.01
CA LYS A 405 10.18 -45.54 21.86
C LYS A 405 9.96 -45.99 23.31
N LEU A 406 8.72 -46.09 23.75
CA LEU A 406 8.37 -46.53 25.09
C LEU A 406 8.11 -48.05 25.19
N ASN A 407 8.29 -48.80 24.06
CA ASN A 407 7.98 -50.23 23.98
C ASN A 407 6.54 -50.60 24.42
N LEU A 408 5.59 -49.70 24.18
CA LEU A 408 4.15 -49.89 24.35
C LEU A 408 3.43 -50.10 23.01
#